data_37e2a5f0f8bbc52aa67b887f86f04fcd
#
_entry.id   37e2a5f0f8bbc52aa67b887f86f04fcd
#
_cell.length_a   1.000
_cell.length_b   1.000
_cell.length_c   1.000
_cell.angle_alpha   90.00
_cell.angle_beta   90.00
_cell.angle_gamma   90.00
#
_symmetry.space_group_name_H-M   'P 1'
#
loop_
_entity.id
_entity.type
_entity.pdbx_description
1 polymer ?
#
loop_
_entity_poly.entity_id
_entity_poly.type
_entity_poly.pdbx_seq_one_letter_code
_entity_poly.pdbx_strand_id
1 'polypeptide(L)' 'MHPAPIIIDGQEEYEISHILAHRDSRRRREYLCRWKGYDASSDEWLPASELTNA' A
#
# COMPACT_ATOMS: atom_id res chain seq x y z
N MET A 1 -0.86 10.27 4.58
CA MET A 1 -2.30 10.03 4.81
C MET A 1 -2.78 8.91 3.91
N HIS A 2 -3.45 7.91 4.50
CA HIS A 2 -3.97 6.79 3.74
C HIS A 2 -5.28 7.16 3.04
N PRO A 3 -5.52 6.62 1.83
CA PRO A 3 -6.85 6.72 1.24
C PRO A 3 -7.85 5.92 2.07
N ALA A 4 -9.13 6.17 1.83
CA ALA A 4 -10.18 5.41 2.51
C ALA A 4 -10.11 3.95 2.08
N PRO A 5 -10.27 2.99 3.00
CA PRO A 5 -10.26 1.58 2.64
C PRO A 5 -11.50 1.18 1.87
N ILE A 6 -11.38 0.10 1.11
CA ILE A 6 -12.50 -0.51 0.41
C ILE A 6 -12.99 -1.67 1.25
N ILE A 7 -14.29 -1.82 1.38
CA ILE A 7 -14.87 -2.93 2.13
C ILE A 7 -15.14 -4.08 1.17
N ILE A 8 -14.44 -5.20 1.38
CA ILE A 8 -14.61 -6.41 0.58
C ILE A 8 -14.88 -7.56 1.54
N ASP A 9 -16.01 -8.21 1.37
CA ASP A 9 -16.44 -9.33 2.24
C ASP A 9 -16.41 -8.97 3.71
N GLY A 10 -16.75 -7.72 4.04
CA GLY A 10 -16.79 -7.27 5.41
C GLY A 10 -15.45 -6.89 6.00
N GLN A 11 -14.39 -6.88 5.21
CA GLN A 11 -13.06 -6.50 5.65
C GLN A 11 -12.59 -5.24 4.96
N GLU A 12 -11.87 -4.40 5.68
CA GLU A 12 -11.28 -3.20 5.11
C GLU A 12 -10.00 -3.57 4.36
N GLU A 13 -9.93 -3.17 3.10
CA GLU A 13 -8.76 -3.42 2.27
C GLU A 13 -8.40 -2.17 1.50
N TYR A 14 -7.09 -1.97 1.29
CA TYR A 14 -6.60 -0.87 0.47
C TYR A 14 -6.25 -1.41 -0.90
N GLU A 15 -6.73 -0.71 -1.93
CA GLU A 15 -6.48 -1.13 -3.29
C GLU A 15 -5.26 -0.42 -3.84
N ILE A 16 -4.24 -1.21 -4.17
CA ILE A 16 -2.98 -0.69 -4.68
C ILE A 16 -2.96 -0.84 -6.19
N SER A 17 -2.66 0.27 -6.89
CA SER A 17 -2.55 0.26 -8.33
C SER A 17 -1.29 -0.48 -8.78
N HIS A 18 -0.15 -0.11 -8.21
CA HIS A 18 1.11 -0.78 -8.51
C HIS A 18 2.17 -0.39 -7.49
N ILE A 19 3.25 -1.15 -7.49
CA ILE A 19 4.37 -0.91 -6.60
C ILE A 19 5.45 -0.21 -7.42
N LEU A 20 5.93 0.93 -6.93
CA LEU A 20 6.88 1.77 -7.61
C LEU A 20 8.33 1.46 -7.27
N ALA A 21 8.59 1.05 -6.05
CA ALA A 21 9.95 0.80 -5.56
C ALA A 21 9.90 -0.06 -4.32
N HIS A 22 11.07 -0.52 -3.89
CA HIS A 22 11.18 -1.24 -2.63
C HIS A 22 12.45 -0.81 -1.94
N ARG A 23 12.49 -1.02 -0.62
CA ARG A 23 13.68 -0.80 0.17
C ARG A 23 13.68 -1.75 1.35
N ASP A 24 14.87 -2.06 1.86
CA ASP A 24 15.01 -2.83 3.08
C ASP A 24 15.27 -1.86 4.21
N SER A 25 14.43 -1.91 5.23
CA SER A 25 14.53 -1.05 6.39
C SER A 25 14.64 -1.94 7.62
N ARG A 26 15.83 -1.96 8.24
CA ARG A 26 16.11 -2.81 9.40
C ARG A 26 15.87 -4.28 9.06
N ARG A 27 14.87 -4.89 9.62
CA ARG A 27 14.61 -6.32 9.44
C ARG A 27 13.43 -6.61 8.53
N ARG A 28 12.93 -5.62 7.81
CA ARG A 28 11.79 -5.83 6.96
C ARG A 28 11.89 -5.04 5.67
N ARG A 29 11.18 -5.54 4.68
CA ARG A 29 11.09 -4.88 3.39
C ARG A 29 9.89 -3.98 3.37
N GLU A 30 10.07 -2.81 2.76
CA GLU A 30 8.99 -1.86 2.54
C GLU A 30 8.83 -1.61 1.05
N TYR A 31 7.61 -1.31 0.64
CA TYR A 31 7.29 -1.03 -0.76
C TYR A 31 6.66 0.34 -0.88
N LEU A 32 7.08 1.07 -1.91
CA LEU A 32 6.44 2.35 -2.24
C LEU A 32 5.25 2.05 -3.14
N CYS A 33 4.07 2.36 -2.65
CA CYS A 33 2.82 1.96 -3.28
C CYS A 33 2.06 3.16 -3.83
N ARG A 34 1.50 2.97 -5.03
CA ARG A 34 0.56 3.92 -5.62
C ARG A 34 -0.85 3.44 -5.35
N TRP A 35 -1.63 4.24 -4.63
CA TRP A 35 -3.02 3.91 -4.35
C TRP A 35 -3.87 4.10 -5.60
N LYS A 36 -4.79 3.18 -5.82
CA LYS A 36 -5.69 3.27 -6.97
C LYS A 36 -6.55 4.52 -6.87
N GLY A 37 -6.58 5.30 -7.95
CA GLY A 37 -7.37 6.52 -7.98
C GLY A 37 -6.70 7.72 -7.34
N TYR A 38 -5.47 7.56 -6.86
CA TYR A 38 -4.70 8.64 -6.23
C TYR A 38 -3.46 8.94 -7.06
N ASP A 39 -2.90 10.14 -6.86
CA ASP A 39 -1.71 10.55 -7.58
C ASP A 39 -0.44 10.32 -6.75
N ALA A 40 0.69 10.78 -7.29
CA ALA A 40 1.98 10.58 -6.65
C ALA A 40 2.09 11.22 -5.27
N SER A 41 1.32 12.27 -5.02
CA SER A 41 1.38 12.94 -3.72
C SER A 41 0.84 12.06 -2.59
N SER A 42 0.11 11.00 -2.92
CA SER A 42 -0.43 10.06 -1.95
C SER A 42 0.37 8.77 -1.86
N ASP A 43 1.45 8.65 -2.62
CA ASP A 43 2.30 7.45 -2.57
C ASP A 43 2.86 7.27 -1.16
N GLU A 44 2.99 6.01 -0.76
CA GLU A 44 3.33 5.71 0.61
C GLU A 44 4.17 4.45 0.73
N TRP A 45 5.13 4.48 1.65
CA TRP A 45 5.92 3.30 1.98
C TRP A 45 5.17 2.44 2.97
N LEU A 46 4.95 1.18 2.61
CA LEU A 46 4.26 0.24 3.47
C LEU A 46 5.11 -1.00 3.70
N PRO A 47 5.09 -1.56 4.91
CA PRO A 47 5.78 -2.81 5.16
C PRO A 47 5.11 -3.96 4.40
N ALA A 48 5.91 -4.95 4.04
CA ALA A 48 5.40 -6.09 3.27
C ALA A 48 4.21 -6.78 3.98
N SER A 49 4.20 -6.74 5.30
CA SER A 49 3.13 -7.37 6.07
C SER A 49 1.75 -6.74 5.82
N GLU A 50 1.73 -5.50 5.36
CA GLU A 50 0.47 -4.83 5.05
C GLU A 50 -0.01 -5.06 3.62
N LEU A 51 0.76 -5.79 2.84
CA LEU A 51 0.44 -6.05 1.43
C LEU A 51 -0.07 -7.47 1.21
N THR A 52 -0.57 -8.11 2.24
CA THR A 52 -1.00 -9.51 2.15
C THR A 52 -2.15 -9.72 1.18
N ASN A 53 -2.94 -8.68 0.93
CA ASN A 53 -4.08 -8.75 0.02
C ASN A 53 -3.86 -7.94 -1.25
N ALA A 54 -2.65 -7.55 -1.51
CA ALA A 54 -2.32 -6.77 -2.70
C ALA A 54 -2.12 -7.65 -3.91
#